data_ae2c6282287343fc105607efb874ab66
#
_entry.id   ae2c6282287343fc105607efb874ab66
#
_cell.length_a   1.000
_cell.length_b   1.000
_cell.length_c   1.000
_cell.angle_alpha   90.00
_cell.angle_beta   90.00
_cell.angle_gamma   90.00
#
_symmetry.space_group_name_H-M   'P 1'
#
loop_
_entity.id
_entity.type
_entity.pdbx_description
1 polymer ?
#
loop_
_entity_poly.entity_id
_entity_poly.type
_entity_poly.pdbx_seq_one_letter_code
_entity_poly.pdbx_strand_id
1 'polypeptide(L)'
;ISSLSITDKRQQEIAFSDKLYAADSRLIAAKGSPIQPTVDSLKGKHVGVLQGSTQEAYANETWRSKGVDVVAYANQDLVYSDLAAGRLDAALQDEVAASEGFLKQPAGKDFAFAGSSVKDKKYFGDGTGVGLRKDDAELTAAFNKALGELRQDGTYDKMAKKYFDFNVYGD
;
A
#
# COMPACT_ATOMS: atom_id res chain seq x y z
N ILE A 1 6.76 1.36 12.63
CA ILE A 1 6.61 2.08 11.33
C ILE A 1 6.67 1.03 10.24
N SER A 2 5.59 0.82 9.50
CA SER A 2 5.50 -0.29 8.54
C SER A 2 4.40 -0.05 7.49
N SER A 3 4.36 1.13 6.88
CA SER A 3 3.29 1.50 5.91
C SER A 3 1.88 1.25 6.45
N LEU A 4 1.66 1.59 7.72
CA LEU A 4 0.42 1.30 8.42
C LEU A 4 -0.64 2.37 8.08
N SER A 5 -1.66 1.98 7.32
CA SER A 5 -2.76 2.89 6.92
C SER A 5 -3.54 3.37 8.15
N ILE A 6 -3.80 4.67 8.20
CA ILE A 6 -4.63 5.33 9.23
C ILE A 6 -6.09 5.09 8.85
N THR A 7 -6.73 4.11 9.49
CA THR A 7 -8.14 3.80 9.27
C THR A 7 -8.95 3.95 10.55
N ASP A 8 -10.23 4.30 10.43
CA ASP A 8 -11.13 4.46 11.59
C ASP A 8 -11.15 3.20 12.47
N LYS A 9 -11.13 2.02 11.85
CA LYS A 9 -11.10 0.75 12.57
C LYS A 9 -9.84 0.61 13.43
N ARG A 10 -8.66 0.93 12.87
CA ARG A 10 -7.38 0.85 13.60
C ARG A 10 -7.27 1.93 14.68
N GLN A 11 -7.82 3.12 14.44
CA GLN A 11 -7.85 4.21 15.44
C GLN A 11 -8.69 3.88 16.68
N GLN A 12 -9.60 2.91 16.58
CA GLN A 12 -10.31 2.39 17.77
C GLN A 12 -9.38 1.60 18.71
N GLU A 13 -8.32 0.99 18.19
CA GLU A 13 -7.41 0.11 18.94
C GLU A 13 -6.07 0.79 19.30
N ILE A 14 -5.53 1.62 18.42
CA ILE A 14 -4.22 2.28 18.58
C ILE A 14 -4.31 3.78 18.28
N ALA A 15 -3.32 4.54 18.77
CA ALA A 15 -3.08 5.91 18.34
C ALA A 15 -2.23 5.96 17.07
N PHE A 16 -2.32 7.04 16.33
CA PHE A 16 -1.49 7.31 15.15
C PHE A 16 -0.83 8.68 15.27
N SER A 17 0.34 8.81 14.67
CA SER A 17 0.90 10.10 14.33
C SER A 17 0.06 10.76 13.23
N ASP A 18 0.36 12.04 12.92
CA ASP A 18 -0.07 12.66 11.68
C ASP A 18 0.43 11.85 10.47
N LYS A 19 -0.21 12.07 9.32
CA LYS A 19 0.13 11.38 8.07
C LYS A 19 1.61 11.57 7.72
N LEU A 20 2.33 10.45 7.55
CA LEU A 20 3.70 10.45 7.02
C LEU A 20 3.69 10.62 5.51
N TYR A 21 2.84 9.87 4.82
CA TYR A 21 2.65 9.93 3.38
C TYR A 21 1.29 9.33 2.99
N ALA A 22 0.79 9.71 1.83
CA ALA A 22 -0.43 9.14 1.25
C ALA A 22 -0.01 8.16 0.16
N ALA A 23 0.06 6.87 0.49
CA ALA A 23 0.33 5.85 -0.50
C ALA A 23 -0.98 5.28 -1.03
N ASP A 24 -1.17 5.36 -2.32
CA ASP A 24 -2.26 4.68 -3.00
C ASP A 24 -2.00 3.17 -3.02
N SER A 25 -3.06 2.38 -3.07
CA SER A 25 -2.92 0.96 -3.38
C SER A 25 -2.85 0.77 -4.88
N ARG A 26 -1.90 -0.04 -5.34
CA ARG A 26 -1.65 -0.30 -6.76
C ARG A 26 -1.70 -1.79 -7.04
N LEU A 27 -2.24 -2.10 -8.21
CA LEU A 27 -2.13 -3.44 -8.77
C LEU A 27 -0.78 -3.58 -9.47
N ILE A 28 -0.10 -4.71 -9.24
CA ILE A 28 1.14 -5.10 -9.92
C ILE A 28 0.82 -6.27 -10.83
N ALA A 29 1.27 -6.20 -12.08
CA ALA A 29 1.17 -7.30 -13.04
C ALA A 29 2.39 -7.33 -13.97
N ALA A 30 2.52 -8.35 -14.81
CA ALA A 30 3.56 -8.42 -15.82
C ALA A 30 3.49 -7.21 -16.76
N LYS A 31 4.65 -6.69 -17.18
CA LYS A 31 4.73 -5.58 -18.14
C LYS A 31 3.99 -5.95 -19.43
N GLY A 32 3.20 -5.02 -19.94
CA GLY A 32 2.38 -5.23 -21.13
C GLY A 32 1.11 -6.05 -20.90
N SER A 33 0.84 -6.50 -19.67
CA SER A 33 -0.42 -7.14 -19.33
C SER A 33 -1.59 -6.16 -19.51
N PRO A 34 -2.73 -6.58 -20.06
CA PRO A 34 -3.93 -5.75 -20.18
C PRO A 34 -4.72 -5.63 -18.88
N ILE A 35 -4.23 -6.25 -17.79
CA ILE A 35 -4.91 -6.27 -16.49
C ILE A 35 -5.10 -4.84 -15.97
N GLN A 36 -6.32 -4.58 -15.47
CA GLN A 36 -6.72 -3.33 -14.82
C GLN A 36 -7.28 -3.63 -13.44
N PRO A 37 -7.25 -2.70 -12.48
CA PRO A 37 -7.81 -2.90 -11.13
C PRO A 37 -9.35 -2.79 -11.13
N THR A 38 -9.99 -3.50 -12.03
CA THR A 38 -11.45 -3.56 -12.16
C THR A 38 -11.93 -5.01 -12.08
N VAL A 39 -13.14 -5.21 -11.58
CA VAL A 39 -13.75 -6.55 -11.47
C VAL A 39 -13.75 -7.27 -12.80
N ASP A 40 -14.15 -6.60 -13.88
CA ASP A 40 -14.25 -7.22 -15.21
C ASP A 40 -12.90 -7.70 -15.73
N SER A 41 -11.83 -6.95 -15.47
CA SER A 41 -10.47 -7.33 -15.88
C SER A 41 -9.88 -8.44 -15.00
N LEU A 42 -10.30 -8.51 -13.73
CA LEU A 42 -9.75 -9.45 -12.74
C LEU A 42 -10.58 -10.72 -12.58
N LYS A 43 -11.77 -10.79 -13.15
CA LYS A 43 -12.63 -11.97 -13.04
C LYS A 43 -11.93 -13.24 -13.52
N GLY A 44 -11.91 -14.27 -12.67
CA GLY A 44 -11.20 -15.53 -12.91
C GLY A 44 -9.67 -15.43 -12.80
N LYS A 45 -9.12 -14.30 -12.33
CA LYS A 45 -7.70 -14.08 -12.10
C LYS A 45 -7.32 -14.32 -10.64
N HIS A 46 -6.08 -14.77 -10.42
CA HIS A 46 -5.50 -14.94 -9.09
C HIS A 46 -4.80 -13.65 -8.66
N VAL A 47 -5.33 -12.99 -7.65
CA VAL A 47 -4.78 -11.73 -7.12
C VAL A 47 -4.22 -11.95 -5.72
N GLY A 48 -2.91 -11.81 -5.57
CA GLY A 48 -2.21 -11.95 -4.29
C GLY A 48 -2.35 -10.71 -3.42
N VAL A 49 -2.53 -10.93 -2.11
CA VAL A 49 -2.60 -9.88 -1.08
C VAL A 49 -1.88 -10.33 0.18
N LEU A 50 -1.40 -9.37 0.97
CA LEU A 50 -0.86 -9.64 2.30
C LEU A 50 -2.02 -9.86 3.29
N GLN A 51 -2.01 -10.95 4.02
CA GLN A 51 -2.99 -11.26 5.07
C GLN A 51 -3.02 -10.16 6.16
N GLY A 52 -4.20 -9.78 6.62
CA GLY A 52 -4.41 -8.72 7.61
C GLY A 52 -4.19 -7.30 7.10
N SER A 53 -3.93 -7.13 5.80
CA SER A 53 -3.75 -5.81 5.19
C SER A 53 -5.10 -5.17 4.82
N THR A 54 -5.05 -3.86 4.59
CA THR A 54 -6.19 -3.11 4.03
C THR A 54 -6.49 -3.53 2.60
N GLN A 55 -5.48 -3.97 1.85
CA GLN A 55 -5.61 -4.51 0.50
C GLN A 55 -6.39 -5.82 0.50
N GLU A 56 -6.12 -6.71 1.46
CA GLU A 56 -6.90 -7.93 1.62
C GLU A 56 -8.37 -7.64 1.94
N ALA A 57 -8.62 -6.73 2.90
CA ALA A 57 -9.98 -6.35 3.27
C ALA A 57 -10.76 -5.80 2.07
N TYR A 58 -10.15 -4.89 1.31
CA TYR A 58 -10.73 -4.33 0.09
C TYR A 58 -11.00 -5.42 -0.96
N ALA A 59 -10.00 -6.23 -1.30
CA ALA A 59 -10.12 -7.24 -2.34
C ALA A 59 -11.17 -8.32 -1.99
N ASN A 60 -11.27 -8.74 -0.73
CA ASN A 60 -12.27 -9.69 -0.28
C ASN A 60 -13.69 -9.14 -0.40
N GLU A 61 -13.90 -7.87 -0.01
CA GLU A 61 -15.25 -7.28 -0.02
C GLU A 61 -15.69 -6.85 -1.42
N THR A 62 -14.76 -6.31 -2.22
CA THR A 62 -15.11 -5.70 -3.51
C THR A 62 -14.90 -6.60 -4.73
N TRP A 63 -13.95 -7.54 -4.68
CA TRP A 63 -13.55 -8.36 -5.82
C TRP A 63 -13.90 -9.84 -5.69
N ARG A 64 -13.63 -10.47 -4.52
CA ARG A 64 -13.85 -11.91 -4.33
C ARG A 64 -15.29 -12.33 -4.58
N SER A 65 -16.26 -11.58 -4.07
CA SER A 65 -17.69 -11.85 -4.26
C SER A 65 -18.16 -11.75 -5.72
N LYS A 66 -17.32 -11.18 -6.59
CA LYS A 66 -17.61 -10.97 -8.02
C LYS A 66 -16.77 -11.87 -8.94
N GLY A 67 -16.13 -12.90 -8.37
CA GLY A 67 -15.45 -13.95 -9.14
C GLY A 67 -13.96 -13.71 -9.38
N VAL A 68 -13.32 -12.83 -8.60
CA VAL A 68 -11.85 -12.71 -8.55
C VAL A 68 -11.34 -13.69 -7.49
N ASP A 69 -10.30 -14.45 -7.80
CA ASP A 69 -9.65 -15.33 -6.83
C ASP A 69 -8.61 -14.55 -6.02
N VAL A 70 -8.97 -14.17 -4.79
CA VAL A 70 -8.11 -13.41 -3.89
C VAL A 70 -7.34 -14.38 -3.00
N VAL A 71 -6.01 -14.40 -3.16
CA VAL A 71 -5.10 -15.31 -2.44
C VAL A 71 -4.33 -14.53 -1.38
N ALA A 72 -4.57 -14.84 -0.11
CA ALA A 72 -3.90 -14.18 1.02
C ALA A 72 -2.64 -14.94 1.43
N TYR A 73 -1.55 -14.22 1.67
CA TYR A 73 -0.24 -14.75 2.06
C TYR A 73 0.19 -14.22 3.42
N ALA A 74 0.88 -15.04 4.19
CA ALA A 74 1.36 -14.69 5.53
C ALA A 74 2.42 -13.57 5.53
N ASN A 75 3.14 -13.39 4.43
CA ASN A 75 4.09 -12.27 4.25
C ASN A 75 4.16 -11.83 2.79
N GLN A 76 4.69 -10.63 2.57
CA GLN A 76 4.72 -9.99 1.25
C GLN A 76 5.72 -10.63 0.29
N ASP A 77 6.81 -11.20 0.78
CA ASP A 77 7.82 -11.86 -0.08
C ASP A 77 7.25 -13.09 -0.77
N LEU A 78 6.33 -13.81 -0.12
CA LEU A 78 5.61 -14.93 -0.73
C LEU A 78 4.68 -14.47 -1.84
N VAL A 79 3.99 -13.33 -1.69
CA VAL A 79 3.19 -12.73 -2.78
C VAL A 79 4.06 -12.44 -3.99
N TYR A 80 5.21 -11.78 -3.77
CA TYR A 80 6.13 -11.44 -4.87
C TYR A 80 6.76 -12.67 -5.51
N SER A 81 7.11 -13.68 -4.72
CA SER A 81 7.65 -14.94 -5.21
C SER A 81 6.65 -15.68 -6.11
N ASP A 82 5.39 -15.74 -5.70
CA ASP A 82 4.33 -16.41 -6.47
C ASP A 82 3.93 -15.60 -7.72
N LEU A 83 3.94 -14.28 -7.61
CA LEU A 83 3.75 -13.40 -8.78
C LEU A 83 4.89 -13.60 -9.81
N ALA A 84 6.15 -13.58 -9.37
CA ALA A 84 7.29 -13.79 -10.23
C ALA A 84 7.33 -15.19 -10.87
N ALA A 85 6.80 -16.19 -10.16
CA ALA A 85 6.69 -17.57 -10.65
C ALA A 85 5.47 -17.82 -11.54
N GLY A 86 4.63 -16.80 -11.79
CA GLY A 86 3.43 -16.93 -12.62
C GLY A 86 2.28 -17.72 -11.98
N ARG A 87 2.30 -17.91 -10.64
CA ARG A 87 1.20 -18.51 -9.88
C ARG A 87 0.11 -17.51 -9.53
N LEU A 88 0.41 -16.23 -9.62
CA LEU A 88 -0.52 -15.12 -9.52
C LEU A 88 -0.54 -14.34 -10.84
N ASP A 89 -1.71 -13.85 -11.23
CA ASP A 89 -1.86 -12.95 -12.39
C ASP A 89 -1.51 -11.50 -12.00
N ALA A 90 -1.79 -11.13 -10.76
CA ALA A 90 -1.53 -9.80 -10.22
C ALA A 90 -1.36 -9.83 -8.69
N ALA A 91 -0.88 -8.71 -8.13
CA ALA A 91 -0.84 -8.49 -6.68
C ALA A 91 -1.33 -7.08 -6.36
N LEU A 92 -2.13 -6.91 -5.29
CA LEU A 92 -2.55 -5.61 -4.81
C LEU A 92 -1.73 -5.22 -3.58
N GLN A 93 -1.04 -4.08 -3.64
CA GLN A 93 -0.13 -3.63 -2.59
C GLN A 93 -0.10 -2.09 -2.49
N ASP A 94 0.39 -1.60 -1.35
CA ASP A 94 0.80 -0.20 -1.17
C ASP A 94 1.85 0.20 -2.24
N GLU A 95 1.68 1.38 -2.85
CA GLU A 95 2.52 1.83 -3.97
C GLU A 95 4.00 1.96 -3.59
N VAL A 96 4.27 2.53 -2.42
CA VAL A 96 5.66 2.71 -1.94
C VAL A 96 6.30 1.38 -1.63
N ALA A 97 5.60 0.50 -0.89
CA ALA A 97 6.09 -0.83 -0.56
C ALA A 97 6.33 -1.68 -1.81
N ALA A 98 5.45 -1.61 -2.80
CA ALA A 98 5.60 -2.31 -4.07
C ALA A 98 6.78 -1.78 -4.91
N SER A 99 6.92 -0.45 -4.99
CA SER A 99 8.02 0.18 -5.73
C SER A 99 9.36 -0.24 -5.16
N GLU A 100 9.59 -0.05 -3.86
CA GLU A 100 10.88 -0.30 -3.22
C GLU A 100 11.14 -1.79 -2.97
N GLY A 101 10.13 -2.53 -2.52
CA GLY A 101 10.27 -3.94 -2.14
C GLY A 101 10.28 -4.91 -3.31
N PHE A 102 9.76 -4.53 -4.48
CA PHE A 102 9.65 -5.44 -5.61
C PHE A 102 10.03 -4.84 -6.96
N LEU A 103 9.37 -3.77 -7.42
CA LEU A 103 9.55 -3.29 -8.79
C LEU A 103 10.97 -2.77 -9.08
N LYS A 104 11.65 -2.21 -8.10
CA LYS A 104 13.05 -1.78 -8.19
C LYS A 104 14.05 -2.92 -7.93
N GLN A 105 13.58 -4.10 -7.54
CA GLN A 105 14.42 -5.26 -7.30
C GLN A 105 14.59 -6.11 -8.58
N PRO A 106 15.65 -6.92 -8.69
CA PRO A 106 15.87 -7.79 -9.86
C PRO A 106 14.66 -8.69 -10.20
N ALA A 107 13.95 -9.20 -9.18
CA ALA A 107 12.79 -10.06 -9.35
C ALA A 107 11.58 -9.31 -9.96
N GLY A 108 11.49 -8.00 -9.76
CA GLY A 108 10.41 -7.16 -10.27
C GLY A 108 10.64 -6.58 -11.66
N LYS A 109 11.80 -6.82 -12.28
CA LYS A 109 12.20 -6.20 -13.56
C LYS A 109 11.19 -6.36 -14.71
N ASP A 110 10.44 -7.47 -14.71
CA ASP A 110 9.46 -7.81 -15.76
C ASP A 110 8.02 -7.44 -15.35
N PHE A 111 7.86 -6.70 -14.24
CA PHE A 111 6.59 -6.28 -13.68
C PHE A 111 6.47 -4.75 -13.65
N ALA A 112 5.23 -4.27 -13.58
CA ALA A 112 4.91 -2.84 -13.46
C ALA A 112 3.58 -2.65 -12.73
N PHE A 113 3.30 -1.42 -12.34
CA PHE A 113 1.95 -1.05 -11.92
C PHE A 113 0.97 -1.18 -13.10
N ALA A 114 -0.16 -1.82 -12.85
CA ALA A 114 -1.22 -2.07 -13.83
C ALA A 114 -2.41 -1.15 -13.55
N GLY A 115 -2.76 -0.34 -14.52
CA GLY A 115 -3.88 0.59 -14.45
C GLY A 115 -3.71 1.73 -13.45
N SER A 116 -4.84 2.34 -13.10
CA SER A 116 -4.89 3.45 -12.13
C SER A 116 -4.73 2.98 -10.69
N SER A 117 -4.47 3.94 -9.77
CA SER A 117 -4.50 3.70 -8.34
C SER A 117 -5.88 3.21 -7.89
N VAL A 118 -5.88 2.29 -6.94
CA VAL A 118 -7.08 1.83 -6.24
C VAL A 118 -7.25 2.73 -5.02
N LYS A 119 -8.31 3.53 -5.01
CA LYS A 119 -8.61 4.50 -3.95
C LYS A 119 -9.95 4.16 -3.33
N ASP A 120 -9.96 3.96 -2.03
CA ASP A 120 -11.18 3.81 -1.25
C ASP A 120 -10.87 4.17 0.21
N LYS A 121 -11.36 5.34 0.64
CA LYS A 121 -11.09 5.86 1.99
C LYS A 121 -11.57 4.91 3.10
N LYS A 122 -12.65 4.17 2.87
CA LYS A 122 -13.18 3.18 3.83
C LYS A 122 -12.13 2.13 4.20
N TYR A 123 -11.31 1.70 3.23
CA TYR A 123 -10.31 0.65 3.43
C TYR A 123 -8.90 1.21 3.67
N PHE A 124 -8.48 2.16 2.86
CA PHE A 124 -7.10 2.64 2.85
C PHE A 124 -6.87 3.86 3.75
N GLY A 125 -7.97 4.49 4.23
CA GLY A 125 -7.88 5.66 5.11
C GLY A 125 -7.33 6.90 4.42
N ASP A 126 -6.73 7.79 5.22
CA ASP A 126 -6.21 9.08 4.76
C ASP A 126 -4.68 9.11 4.55
N GLY A 127 -4.05 7.95 4.49
CA GLY A 127 -2.60 7.81 4.36
C GLY A 127 -2.01 6.87 5.40
N THR A 128 -0.70 6.87 5.53
CA THR A 128 0.04 6.03 6.48
C THR A 128 0.62 6.86 7.61
N GLY A 129 0.68 6.27 8.79
CA GLY A 129 1.22 6.90 9.99
C GLY A 129 2.04 5.94 10.85
N VAL A 130 2.63 6.48 11.90
CA VAL A 130 3.24 5.68 12.96
C VAL A 130 2.14 5.21 13.91
N GLY A 131 2.00 3.90 14.08
CA GLY A 131 1.11 3.34 15.11
C GLY A 131 1.80 3.41 16.48
N LEU A 132 1.05 3.91 17.48
CA LEU A 132 1.51 4.09 18.85
C LEU A 132 0.47 3.52 19.82
N ARG A 133 0.86 3.28 21.07
CA ARG A 133 -0.12 2.98 22.12
C ARG A 133 -0.99 4.19 22.39
N LYS A 134 -2.26 3.98 22.77
CA LYS A 134 -3.20 5.08 23.00
C LYS A 134 -2.79 6.02 24.15
N ASP A 135 -2.06 5.49 25.12
CA ASP A 135 -1.57 6.22 26.28
C ASP A 135 -0.21 6.92 26.05
N ASP A 136 0.45 6.69 24.90
CA ASP A 136 1.72 7.35 24.53
C ASP A 136 1.49 8.75 23.89
N ALA A 137 0.72 9.61 24.55
CA ALA A 137 0.37 10.93 24.00
C ALA A 137 1.59 11.85 23.79
N GLU A 138 2.56 11.80 24.70
CA GLU A 138 3.80 12.59 24.57
C GLU A 138 4.63 12.16 23.36
N LEU A 139 4.76 10.85 23.13
CA LEU A 139 5.49 10.33 21.98
C LEU A 139 4.76 10.66 20.67
N THR A 140 3.44 10.57 20.66
CA THR A 140 2.62 10.98 19.50
C THR A 140 2.84 12.46 19.18
N ALA A 141 2.80 13.33 20.18
CA ALA A 141 3.04 14.76 19.99
C ALA A 141 4.46 15.06 19.49
N ALA A 142 5.48 14.31 19.98
CA ALA A 142 6.85 14.47 19.55
C ALA A 142 7.03 14.06 18.05
N PHE A 143 6.40 12.98 17.61
CA PHE A 143 6.39 12.59 16.19
C PHE A 143 5.72 13.66 15.32
N ASN A 144 4.56 14.15 15.73
CA ASN A 144 3.82 15.14 14.95
C ASN A 144 4.60 16.46 14.84
N LYS A 145 5.23 16.89 15.94
CA LYS A 145 6.09 18.08 15.94
C LYS A 145 7.27 17.92 14.99
N ALA A 146 8.03 16.82 15.09
CA ALA A 146 9.18 16.56 14.25
C ALA A 146 8.78 16.47 12.77
N LEU A 147 7.68 15.81 12.44
CA LEU A 147 7.16 15.73 11.07
C LEU A 147 6.77 17.10 10.54
N GLY A 148 6.09 17.92 11.37
CA GLY A 148 5.72 19.29 11.02
C GLY A 148 6.95 20.15 10.71
N GLU A 149 8.01 20.08 11.53
CA GLU A 149 9.27 20.79 11.32
C GLU A 149 9.96 20.36 10.02
N LEU A 150 10.08 19.05 9.75
CA LEU A 150 10.67 18.53 8.52
C LEU A 150 9.91 18.94 7.25
N ARG A 151 8.60 19.10 7.34
CA ARG A 151 7.79 19.59 6.21
C ARG A 151 7.94 21.10 6.03
N GLN A 152 7.97 21.85 7.13
CA GLN A 152 8.06 23.29 7.11
C GLN A 152 9.42 23.80 6.57
N ASP A 153 10.51 23.11 6.91
CA ASP A 153 11.86 23.47 6.46
C ASP A 153 12.23 22.88 5.08
N GLY A 154 11.33 22.10 4.47
CA GLY A 154 11.53 21.48 3.15
C GLY A 154 12.40 20.23 3.15
N THR A 155 12.86 19.77 4.31
CA THR A 155 13.67 18.55 4.44
C THR A 155 12.89 17.33 3.97
N TYR A 156 11.60 17.24 4.31
CA TYR A 156 10.73 16.15 3.88
C TYR A 156 10.71 16.04 2.34
N ASP A 157 10.44 17.13 1.64
CA ASP A 157 10.35 17.14 0.18
C ASP A 157 11.69 16.81 -0.49
N LYS A 158 12.78 17.32 0.09
CA LYS A 158 14.14 17.01 -0.39
C LYS A 158 14.47 15.53 -0.24
N MET A 159 14.06 14.91 0.85
CA MET A 159 14.25 13.47 1.08
C MET A 159 13.35 12.65 0.14
N ALA A 160 12.07 13.00 0.03
CA ALA A 160 11.12 12.28 -0.82
C ALA A 160 11.59 12.23 -2.28
N LYS A 161 12.04 13.36 -2.84
CA LYS A 161 12.56 13.47 -4.21
C LYS A 161 13.80 12.61 -4.51
N LYS A 162 14.51 12.12 -3.50
CA LYS A 162 15.62 11.18 -3.70
C LYS A 162 15.17 9.78 -4.09
N TYR A 163 13.97 9.40 -3.67
CA TYR A 163 13.47 8.03 -3.76
C TYR A 163 12.26 7.90 -4.70
N PHE A 164 11.48 8.97 -4.82
CA PHE A 164 10.20 8.97 -5.54
C PHE A 164 10.17 10.07 -6.59
N ASP A 165 9.64 9.76 -7.75
CA ASP A 165 9.38 10.67 -8.87
C ASP A 165 7.94 11.21 -8.87
N PHE A 166 7.17 10.91 -7.83
CA PHE A 166 5.79 11.36 -7.61
C PHE A 166 5.64 12.01 -6.22
N ASN A 167 4.52 12.73 -6.01
CA ASN A 167 4.19 13.33 -4.71
C ASN A 167 3.74 12.24 -3.73
N VAL A 168 4.68 11.73 -2.92
CA VAL A 168 4.40 10.66 -1.95
C VAL A 168 3.54 11.12 -0.77
N TYR A 169 3.51 12.44 -0.48
CA TYR A 169 2.66 12.96 0.60
C TYR A 169 1.19 13.05 0.19
N GLY A 170 0.91 13.20 -1.12
CA GLY A 170 -0.42 13.47 -1.63
C GLY A 170 -0.90 14.89 -1.33
N ASP A 171 -2.16 15.14 -1.64
CA ASP A 171 -2.85 16.41 -1.39
C ASP A 171 -3.43 16.47 0.03
#